data_1713dd97a69e64a0c73e11e80b1a9023
#
_entry.id   1713dd97a69e64a0c73e11e80b1a9023
#
_cell.length_a   1.000
_cell.length_b   1.000
_cell.length_c   1.000
_cell.angle_alpha   90.00
_cell.angle_beta   90.00
_cell.angle_gamma   90.00
#
_symmetry.space_group_name_H-M   'P 1'
#
loop_
_entity.id
_entity.type
_entity.pdbx_description
1 polymer ?
#
loop_
_entity_poly.entity_id
_entity_poly.type
_entity_poly.pdbx_seq_one_letter_code
_entity_poly.pdbx_strand_id
1 'polypeptide(L)'
;MTAVLPQSSESSQSPQLANDIKLRDIINTLPKEVFVKNSRKAWTKVLINVICVILGYWAVAVSPWYLLPLAWVFLGTSLQGFFVIAHDCGHRSFSNRIWVNDLVGHIMTLPIIYPYHAWRILHNHHHKHTNKLGVDNAWDPFTTETFNSCSPTLQWFYRRMRGWFWWMGSIAHWAKLHFTWSKFEGKQREQVRFSVLLVVIGGGLAYSAVFLTFGITGLIKFWLMPWLVYHFWMSTFTMFHHTMPEIPFKLEEEWNEARAQLSGTVNCKYPWWVEFL
;
A
#
# COMPACT_ATOMS: atom_id res chain seq x y z
N MET A 1 32.78 20.35 33.08
CA MET A 1 33.56 19.60 32.08
C MET A 1 32.57 19.08 31.05
N THR A 2 32.41 19.80 29.95
CA THR A 2 31.50 19.49 28.84
C THR A 2 32.30 18.66 27.83
N ALA A 3 31.98 17.39 27.72
CA ALA A 3 32.59 16.53 26.70
C ALA A 3 32.07 16.92 25.31
N VAL A 4 32.93 17.44 24.49
CA VAL A 4 32.71 17.69 23.06
C VAL A 4 32.88 16.34 22.34
N LEU A 5 31.78 15.83 21.78
CA LEU A 5 31.83 14.67 20.89
C LEU A 5 32.49 15.06 19.57
N PRO A 6 33.41 14.25 19.00
CA PRO A 6 34.02 14.57 17.72
C PRO A 6 32.95 14.49 16.61
N GLN A 7 32.84 15.56 15.83
CA GLN A 7 32.11 15.57 14.57
C GLN A 7 32.82 14.64 13.59
N SER A 8 32.24 13.48 13.30
CA SER A 8 32.65 12.66 12.16
C SER A 8 32.13 13.29 10.87
N SER A 9 32.94 14.16 10.28
CA SER A 9 32.79 14.65 8.93
C SER A 9 33.34 13.62 7.93
N GLU A 10 32.58 12.61 7.64
CA GLU A 10 32.65 11.87 6.38
C GLU A 10 31.26 11.85 5.78
N SER A 11 30.93 12.90 5.03
CA SER A 11 29.84 12.84 4.05
C SER A 11 30.28 11.81 2.99
N SER A 12 29.80 10.59 3.11
CA SER A 12 29.80 9.64 2.00
C SER A 12 28.93 10.26 0.90
N GLN A 13 29.55 11.02 0.00
CA GLN A 13 28.90 11.44 -1.23
C GLN A 13 28.57 10.16 -1.99
N SER A 14 27.30 9.76 -1.95
CA SER A 14 26.79 8.74 -2.86
C SER A 14 27.22 9.12 -4.28
N PRO A 15 27.75 8.19 -5.11
CA PRO A 15 28.17 8.50 -6.46
C PRO A 15 27.03 9.23 -7.17
N GLN A 16 27.28 10.46 -7.63
CA GLN A 16 26.28 11.21 -8.37
C GLN A 16 26.02 10.46 -9.67
N LEU A 17 24.86 9.86 -9.77
CA LEU A 17 24.38 9.24 -11.01
C LEU A 17 24.34 10.28 -12.13
N ALA A 18 24.81 9.91 -13.32
CA ALA A 18 24.73 10.76 -14.50
C ALA A 18 23.30 11.23 -14.74
N ASN A 19 23.12 12.45 -15.27
CA ASN A 19 21.79 13.05 -15.41
C ASN A 19 20.89 12.32 -16.43
N ASP A 20 21.50 11.56 -17.34
CA ASP A 20 20.88 10.84 -18.45
C ASP A 20 20.67 9.34 -18.19
N ILE A 21 20.99 8.86 -16.97
CA ILE A 21 20.83 7.44 -16.63
C ILE A 21 19.37 6.99 -16.76
N LYS A 22 19.15 5.87 -17.44
CA LYS A 22 17.84 5.25 -17.61
C LYS A 22 17.67 4.08 -16.65
N LEU A 23 16.45 3.88 -16.15
CA LEU A 23 16.13 2.74 -15.27
C LEU A 23 16.52 1.39 -15.90
N ARG A 24 16.38 1.25 -17.23
CA ARG A 24 16.79 0.05 -17.97
C ARG A 24 18.28 -0.26 -17.82
N ASP A 25 19.13 0.75 -17.76
CA ASP A 25 20.58 0.55 -17.64
C ASP A 25 20.91 -0.03 -16.27
N ILE A 26 20.23 0.42 -15.24
CA ILE A 26 20.35 -0.13 -13.87
C ILE A 26 19.84 -1.58 -13.83
N ILE A 27 18.65 -1.84 -14.38
CA ILE A 27 18.06 -3.18 -14.41
C ILE A 27 18.99 -4.18 -15.10
N ASN A 28 19.67 -3.77 -16.16
CA ASN A 28 20.60 -4.61 -16.91
C ASN A 28 21.87 -4.98 -16.12
N THR A 29 22.21 -4.27 -15.04
CA THR A 29 23.35 -4.61 -14.16
C THR A 29 22.99 -5.65 -13.10
N LEU A 30 21.69 -5.92 -12.90
CA LEU A 30 21.24 -6.87 -11.87
C LEU A 30 21.46 -8.32 -12.31
N PRO A 31 21.88 -9.21 -11.39
CA PRO A 31 21.98 -10.63 -11.66
C PRO A 31 20.65 -11.22 -12.13
N LYS A 32 20.67 -12.10 -13.13
CA LYS A 32 19.44 -12.70 -13.69
C LYS A 32 18.66 -13.49 -12.67
N GLU A 33 19.33 -14.02 -11.66
CA GLU A 33 18.76 -14.82 -10.57
C GLU A 33 17.73 -14.06 -9.73
N VAL A 34 17.88 -12.71 -9.62
CA VAL A 34 16.94 -11.87 -8.87
C VAL A 34 15.54 -11.82 -9.52
N PHE A 35 15.45 -12.13 -10.82
CA PHE A 35 14.19 -12.18 -11.57
C PHE A 35 13.53 -13.57 -11.56
N VAL A 36 14.18 -14.58 -10.96
CA VAL A 36 13.63 -15.94 -10.89
C VAL A 36 12.58 -16.04 -9.80
N LYS A 37 11.35 -16.35 -10.17
CA LYS A 37 10.22 -16.45 -9.25
C LYS A 37 10.25 -17.80 -8.52
N ASN A 38 10.11 -17.75 -7.19
CA ASN A 38 10.03 -18.94 -6.35
C ASN A 38 8.57 -19.27 -6.02
N SER A 39 7.92 -20.08 -6.87
CA SER A 39 6.52 -20.46 -6.69
C SER A 39 6.27 -21.18 -5.36
N ARG A 40 7.21 -22.01 -4.87
CA ARG A 40 7.05 -22.70 -3.58
C ARG A 40 6.94 -21.69 -2.43
N LYS A 41 7.87 -20.73 -2.40
CA LYS A 41 7.85 -19.67 -1.38
C LYS A 41 6.57 -18.83 -1.47
N ALA A 42 6.15 -18.45 -2.68
CA ALA A 42 4.94 -17.66 -2.91
C ALA A 42 3.68 -18.38 -2.38
N TRP A 43 3.46 -19.65 -2.75
CA TRP A 43 2.30 -20.40 -2.28
C TRP A 43 2.35 -20.75 -0.78
N THR A 44 3.55 -20.95 -0.20
CA THR A 44 3.70 -21.11 1.26
C THR A 44 3.23 -19.84 1.98
N LYS A 45 3.57 -18.65 1.48
CA LYS A 45 3.08 -17.38 2.04
C LYS A 45 1.56 -17.25 1.95
N VAL A 46 0.95 -17.65 0.82
CA VAL A 46 -0.52 -17.71 0.69
C VAL A 46 -1.12 -18.59 1.77
N LEU A 47 -0.64 -19.83 1.92
CA LEU A 47 -1.15 -20.79 2.89
C LEU A 47 -1.08 -20.24 4.33
N ILE A 48 0.09 -19.70 4.71
CA ILE A 48 0.29 -19.14 6.04
C ILE A 48 -0.68 -17.98 6.29
N ASN A 49 -0.80 -17.04 5.35
CA ASN A 49 -1.68 -15.89 5.51
C ASN A 49 -3.16 -16.30 5.56
N VAL A 50 -3.59 -17.27 4.77
CA VAL A 50 -4.94 -17.82 4.84
C VAL A 50 -5.22 -18.41 6.22
N ILE A 51 -4.27 -19.21 6.76
CA ILE A 51 -4.39 -19.77 8.12
C ILE A 51 -4.48 -18.64 9.16
N CYS A 52 -3.63 -17.61 9.07
CA CYS A 52 -3.65 -16.48 9.99
C CYS A 52 -5.00 -15.73 9.95
N VAL A 53 -5.56 -15.50 8.75
CA VAL A 53 -6.86 -14.84 8.61
C VAL A 53 -7.99 -15.70 9.18
N ILE A 54 -7.99 -17.01 8.94
CA ILE A 54 -8.98 -17.94 9.53
C ILE A 54 -8.89 -17.93 11.07
N LEU A 55 -7.69 -18.05 11.62
CA LEU A 55 -7.45 -17.97 13.06
C LEU A 55 -7.83 -16.59 13.63
N GLY A 56 -7.61 -15.52 12.88
CA GLY A 56 -8.00 -14.17 13.25
C GLY A 56 -9.52 -14.02 13.34
N TYR A 57 -10.28 -14.50 12.35
CA TYR A 57 -11.75 -14.51 12.41
C TYR A 57 -12.28 -15.39 13.53
N TRP A 58 -11.67 -16.55 13.74
CA TRP A 58 -12.01 -17.41 14.87
C TRP A 58 -11.76 -16.69 16.20
N ALA A 59 -10.59 -16.08 16.40
CA ALA A 59 -10.27 -15.32 17.60
C ALA A 59 -11.27 -14.18 17.82
N VAL A 60 -11.63 -13.41 16.78
CA VAL A 60 -12.65 -12.37 16.88
C VAL A 60 -14.00 -12.98 17.28
N ALA A 61 -14.38 -14.15 16.76
CA ALA A 61 -15.66 -14.80 17.07
C ALA A 61 -15.77 -15.19 18.54
N VAL A 62 -14.71 -15.81 19.11
CA VAL A 62 -14.76 -16.42 20.46
C VAL A 62 -14.27 -15.48 21.57
N SER A 63 -13.60 -14.38 21.25
CA SER A 63 -13.04 -13.48 22.26
C SER A 63 -14.10 -12.71 23.03
N PRO A 64 -13.97 -12.60 24.35
CA PRO A 64 -14.75 -11.68 25.15
C PRO A 64 -14.41 -10.24 24.76
N TRP A 65 -15.29 -9.29 25.06
CA TRP A 65 -15.20 -7.91 24.59
C TRP A 65 -13.85 -7.22 24.89
N TYR A 66 -13.24 -7.51 26.04
CA TYR A 66 -11.96 -6.90 26.48
C TYR A 66 -10.73 -7.45 25.73
N LEU A 67 -10.82 -8.60 25.06
CA LEU A 67 -9.76 -9.15 24.20
C LEU A 67 -9.96 -8.85 22.73
N LEU A 68 -11.13 -8.34 22.33
CA LEU A 68 -11.40 -7.98 20.94
C LEU A 68 -10.35 -7.04 20.31
N PRO A 69 -9.84 -6.01 21.01
CA PRO A 69 -8.78 -5.15 20.42
C PRO A 69 -7.57 -5.93 19.94
N LEU A 70 -7.11 -6.93 20.70
CA LEU A 70 -5.98 -7.78 20.31
C LEU A 70 -6.34 -8.67 19.12
N ALA A 71 -7.54 -9.27 19.11
CA ALA A 71 -8.02 -10.07 17.99
C ALA A 71 -8.17 -9.24 16.72
N TRP A 72 -8.65 -7.99 16.81
CA TRP A 72 -8.74 -7.06 15.67
C TRP A 72 -7.36 -6.68 15.13
N VAL A 73 -6.39 -6.41 16.00
CA VAL A 73 -5.01 -6.12 15.57
C VAL A 73 -4.43 -7.33 14.85
N PHE A 74 -4.59 -8.54 15.39
CA PHE A 74 -4.10 -9.76 14.74
C PHE A 74 -4.77 -10.00 13.38
N LEU A 75 -6.11 -9.92 13.31
CA LEU A 75 -6.85 -10.12 12.05
C LEU A 75 -6.53 -9.04 11.02
N GLY A 76 -6.52 -7.77 11.41
CA GLY A 76 -6.23 -6.66 10.50
C GLY A 76 -4.79 -6.70 9.96
N THR A 77 -3.82 -7.12 10.80
CA THR A 77 -2.44 -7.35 10.36
C THR A 77 -2.36 -8.53 9.38
N SER A 78 -3.11 -9.61 9.63
CA SER A 78 -3.20 -10.75 8.70
C SER A 78 -3.85 -10.36 7.37
N LEU A 79 -4.86 -9.48 7.38
CA LEU A 79 -5.45 -8.92 6.17
C LEU A 79 -4.48 -8.04 5.38
N GLN A 80 -3.54 -7.37 6.06
CA GLN A 80 -2.43 -6.67 5.38
C GLN A 80 -1.54 -7.67 4.64
N GLY A 81 -1.30 -8.86 5.17
CA GLY A 81 -0.59 -9.93 4.46
C GLY A 81 -1.29 -10.36 3.16
N PHE A 82 -2.62 -10.38 3.13
CA PHE A 82 -3.37 -10.60 1.89
C PHE A 82 -3.07 -9.50 0.86
N PHE A 83 -3.01 -8.24 1.32
CA PHE A 83 -2.67 -7.13 0.43
C PHE A 83 -1.23 -7.24 -0.09
N VAL A 84 -0.27 -7.66 0.73
CA VAL A 84 1.13 -7.87 0.28
C VAL A 84 1.20 -8.95 -0.82
N ILE A 85 0.45 -10.05 -0.69
CA ILE A 85 0.36 -11.07 -1.73
C ILE A 85 -0.26 -10.50 -3.02
N ALA A 86 -1.34 -9.70 -2.88
CA ALA A 86 -1.96 -9.04 -4.02
C ALA A 86 -1.03 -8.00 -4.67
N HIS A 87 -0.20 -7.32 -3.89
CA HIS A 87 0.84 -6.41 -4.35
C HIS A 87 1.85 -7.14 -5.24
N ASP A 88 2.36 -8.28 -4.81
CA ASP A 88 3.26 -9.12 -5.62
C ASP A 88 2.57 -9.60 -6.91
N CYS A 89 1.29 -9.94 -6.83
CA CYS A 89 0.49 -10.24 -8.01
C CYS A 89 0.37 -9.03 -8.95
N GLY A 90 0.22 -7.82 -8.41
CA GLY A 90 0.16 -6.56 -9.18
C GLY A 90 1.44 -6.30 -9.97
N HIS A 91 2.57 -6.56 -9.36
CA HIS A 91 3.89 -6.49 -9.99
C HIS A 91 4.23 -7.69 -10.89
N ARG A 92 3.33 -8.66 -11.00
CA ARG A 92 3.57 -9.91 -11.76
C ARG A 92 4.75 -10.73 -11.20
N SER A 93 5.13 -10.52 -9.94
CA SER A 93 6.23 -11.22 -9.26
C SER A 93 5.81 -12.56 -8.65
N PHE A 94 4.53 -12.75 -8.35
CA PHE A 94 3.98 -13.97 -7.73
C PHE A 94 4.06 -15.19 -8.67
N SER A 95 3.67 -15.05 -9.94
CA SER A 95 3.63 -16.14 -10.92
C SER A 95 4.05 -15.69 -12.32
N ASN A 96 4.62 -16.60 -13.11
CA ASN A 96 4.91 -16.39 -14.53
C ASN A 96 3.64 -16.33 -15.38
N ARG A 97 2.51 -16.84 -14.89
CA ARG A 97 1.22 -16.84 -15.59
C ARG A 97 0.42 -15.62 -15.17
N ILE A 98 0.08 -14.73 -16.12
CA ILE A 98 -0.66 -13.49 -15.85
C ILE A 98 -2.00 -13.77 -15.18
N TRP A 99 -2.75 -14.76 -15.69
CA TRP A 99 -4.07 -15.10 -15.14
C TRP A 99 -4.01 -15.57 -13.68
N VAL A 100 -2.90 -16.25 -13.24
CA VAL A 100 -2.71 -16.66 -11.84
C VAL A 100 -2.53 -15.43 -10.96
N ASN A 101 -1.72 -14.44 -11.40
CA ASN A 101 -1.57 -13.19 -10.66
C ASN A 101 -2.91 -12.45 -10.56
N ASP A 102 -3.69 -12.39 -11.64
CA ASP A 102 -4.98 -11.71 -11.61
C ASP A 102 -5.99 -12.43 -10.70
N LEU A 103 -6.07 -13.75 -10.77
CA LEU A 103 -6.97 -14.56 -9.92
C LEU A 103 -6.62 -14.42 -8.44
N VAL A 104 -5.35 -14.68 -8.08
CA VAL A 104 -4.87 -14.60 -6.69
C VAL A 104 -5.03 -13.17 -6.17
N GLY A 105 -4.65 -12.16 -6.96
CA GLY A 105 -4.82 -10.76 -6.59
C GLY A 105 -6.26 -10.39 -6.26
N HIS A 106 -7.25 -10.84 -7.05
CA HIS A 106 -8.67 -10.60 -6.76
C HIS A 106 -9.15 -11.34 -5.51
N ILE A 107 -8.75 -12.62 -5.34
CA ILE A 107 -9.13 -13.40 -4.15
C ILE A 107 -8.59 -12.73 -2.88
N MET A 108 -7.34 -12.29 -2.88
CA MET A 108 -6.72 -11.67 -1.71
C MET A 108 -7.27 -10.28 -1.40
N THR A 109 -7.70 -9.52 -2.41
CA THR A 109 -8.24 -8.16 -2.19
C THR A 109 -9.74 -8.12 -1.90
N LEU A 110 -10.48 -9.18 -2.20
CA LEU A 110 -11.94 -9.22 -1.99
C LEU A 110 -12.34 -9.04 -0.50
N PRO A 111 -11.73 -9.71 0.49
CA PRO A 111 -12.09 -9.55 1.91
C PRO A 111 -11.84 -8.14 2.47
N ILE A 112 -10.93 -7.39 1.84
CA ILE A 112 -10.60 -6.01 2.24
C ILE A 112 -11.31 -4.95 1.38
N ILE A 113 -12.23 -5.37 0.51
CA ILE A 113 -12.99 -4.51 -0.42
C ILE A 113 -12.07 -3.62 -1.26
N TYR A 114 -11.04 -4.20 -1.86
CA TYR A 114 -10.09 -3.45 -2.65
C TYR A 114 -10.16 -3.86 -4.13
N PRO A 115 -10.57 -2.98 -5.07
CA PRO A 115 -10.63 -3.31 -6.48
C PRO A 115 -9.22 -3.54 -7.06
N TYR A 116 -8.83 -4.80 -7.24
CA TYR A 116 -7.48 -5.21 -7.58
C TYR A 116 -6.90 -4.52 -8.83
N HIS A 117 -7.64 -4.51 -9.96
CA HIS A 117 -7.11 -3.89 -11.18
C HIS A 117 -7.00 -2.37 -11.08
N ALA A 118 -7.93 -1.70 -10.37
CA ALA A 118 -7.81 -0.26 -10.14
C ALA A 118 -6.54 0.05 -9.36
N TRP A 119 -6.34 -0.67 -8.25
CA TRP A 119 -5.14 -0.54 -7.44
C TRP A 119 -3.87 -0.85 -8.26
N ARG A 120 -3.82 -1.96 -8.97
CA ARG A 120 -2.66 -2.37 -9.77
C ARG A 120 -2.25 -1.31 -10.80
N ILE A 121 -3.22 -0.72 -11.50
CA ILE A 121 -2.95 0.28 -12.53
C ILE A 121 -2.43 1.57 -11.88
N LEU A 122 -3.10 2.05 -10.82
CA LEU A 122 -2.68 3.24 -10.09
C LEU A 122 -1.33 3.07 -9.41
N HIS A 123 -1.06 1.89 -8.86
CA HIS A 123 0.20 1.55 -8.21
C HIS A 123 1.37 1.45 -9.22
N ASN A 124 1.14 0.89 -10.40
CA ASN A 124 2.13 0.91 -11.47
C ASN A 124 2.39 2.33 -11.97
N HIS A 125 1.37 3.20 -12.00
CA HIS A 125 1.55 4.62 -12.29
C HIS A 125 2.41 5.30 -11.23
N HIS A 126 2.15 5.04 -9.94
CA HIS A 126 2.98 5.51 -8.83
C HIS A 126 4.46 5.09 -9.00
N HIS A 127 4.72 3.80 -9.21
CA HIS A 127 6.10 3.34 -9.42
C HIS A 127 6.79 3.99 -10.62
N LYS A 128 6.05 4.23 -11.70
CA LYS A 128 6.61 4.91 -12.88
C LYS A 128 6.91 6.39 -12.62
N HIS A 129 6.22 7.04 -11.68
CA HIS A 129 6.31 8.47 -11.41
C HIS A 129 6.61 8.77 -9.93
N THR A 130 7.26 7.84 -9.23
CA THR A 130 7.55 7.97 -7.79
C THR A 130 8.18 9.32 -7.47
N ASN A 131 7.60 10.05 -6.51
CA ASN A 131 8.02 11.37 -6.05
C ASN A 131 8.09 12.48 -7.14
N LYS A 132 7.37 12.30 -8.25
CA LYS A 132 7.17 13.34 -9.26
C LYS A 132 6.01 14.22 -8.85
N LEU A 133 6.30 15.45 -8.44
CA LEU A 133 5.33 16.39 -7.89
C LEU A 133 4.19 16.69 -8.88
N GLY A 134 2.95 16.56 -8.42
CA GLY A 134 1.74 16.81 -9.23
C GLY A 134 1.39 15.70 -10.22
N VAL A 135 2.20 14.63 -10.32
CA VAL A 135 1.99 13.49 -11.21
C VAL A 135 1.85 12.18 -10.43
N ASP A 136 2.67 11.99 -9.39
CA ASP A 136 2.55 10.84 -8.51
C ASP A 136 1.20 10.85 -7.79
N ASN A 137 0.51 9.72 -7.77
CA ASN A 137 -0.80 9.61 -7.14
C ASN A 137 -0.73 9.15 -5.67
N ALA A 138 0.47 8.94 -5.12
CA ALA A 138 0.66 8.47 -3.76
C ALA A 138 1.37 9.52 -2.90
N TRP A 139 0.67 10.00 -1.86
CA TRP A 139 1.21 10.94 -0.86
C TRP A 139 1.77 12.26 -1.43
N ASP A 140 1.41 12.64 -2.66
CA ASP A 140 1.83 13.89 -3.28
C ASP A 140 1.53 15.10 -2.36
N PRO A 141 2.54 15.90 -1.95
CA PRO A 141 2.34 17.03 -1.06
C PRO A 141 1.84 18.25 -1.83
N PHE A 142 1.15 19.15 -1.14
CA PHE A 142 0.96 20.49 -1.68
C PHE A 142 2.31 21.20 -1.80
N THR A 143 2.49 21.95 -2.89
CA THR A 143 3.61 22.90 -2.96
C THR A 143 3.44 23.97 -1.88
N THR A 144 4.53 24.69 -1.53
CA THR A 144 4.46 25.79 -0.58
C THR A 144 3.48 26.88 -1.03
N GLU A 145 3.45 27.18 -2.33
CA GLU A 145 2.52 28.16 -2.91
C GLU A 145 1.07 27.68 -2.78
N THR A 146 0.80 26.42 -3.17
CA THR A 146 -0.53 25.83 -3.04
C THR A 146 -0.99 25.82 -1.59
N PHE A 147 -0.11 25.39 -0.67
CA PHE A 147 -0.46 25.38 0.76
C PHE A 147 -0.76 26.76 1.29
N ASN A 148 0.05 27.77 0.95
CA ASN A 148 -0.14 29.14 1.41
C ASN A 148 -1.39 29.82 0.81
N SER A 149 -1.81 29.42 -0.39
CA SER A 149 -3.04 29.89 -1.03
C SER A 149 -4.32 29.29 -0.43
N CYS A 150 -4.20 28.20 0.33
CA CYS A 150 -5.34 27.56 0.98
C CYS A 150 -5.90 28.39 2.14
N SER A 151 -7.22 28.24 2.38
CA SER A 151 -7.83 28.82 3.59
C SER A 151 -7.20 28.26 4.87
N PRO A 152 -7.20 29.03 5.99
CA PRO A 152 -6.67 28.55 7.26
C PRO A 152 -7.27 27.21 7.72
N THR A 153 -8.56 27.00 7.47
CA THR A 153 -9.25 25.73 7.78
C THR A 153 -8.67 24.56 6.97
N LEU A 154 -8.43 24.77 5.66
CA LEU A 154 -7.87 23.73 4.80
C LEU A 154 -6.40 23.44 5.17
N GLN A 155 -5.62 24.47 5.50
CA GLN A 155 -4.24 24.30 6.01
C GLN A 155 -4.22 23.50 7.31
N TRP A 156 -5.11 23.81 8.25
CA TRP A 156 -5.25 23.07 9.50
C TRP A 156 -5.60 21.60 9.24
N PHE A 157 -6.61 21.35 8.41
CA PHE A 157 -7.03 20.00 8.04
C PHE A 157 -5.90 19.21 7.37
N TYR A 158 -5.22 19.82 6.40
CA TYR A 158 -4.08 19.21 5.70
C TYR A 158 -2.97 18.78 6.68
N ARG A 159 -2.57 19.68 7.61
CA ARG A 159 -1.56 19.35 8.63
C ARG A 159 -2.01 18.21 9.53
N ARG A 160 -3.29 18.17 9.93
CA ARG A 160 -3.83 17.09 10.77
C ARG A 160 -3.85 15.75 10.04
N MET A 161 -4.29 15.74 8.80
CA MET A 161 -4.35 14.53 7.98
C MET A 161 -2.95 13.94 7.71
N ARG A 162 -1.94 14.76 7.49
CA ARG A 162 -0.57 14.27 7.27
C ARG A 162 0.21 14.00 8.55
N GLY A 163 -0.18 14.62 9.67
CA GLY A 163 0.48 14.43 10.97
C GLY A 163 -0.18 13.37 11.85
N TRP A 164 -1.37 13.66 12.38
CA TRP A 164 -2.03 12.80 13.37
C TRP A 164 -2.93 11.73 12.75
N PHE A 165 -3.50 12.00 11.57
CA PHE A 165 -4.46 11.12 10.91
C PHE A 165 -3.90 10.47 9.63
N TRP A 166 -2.56 10.34 9.50
CA TRP A 166 -1.93 9.70 8.34
C TRP A 166 -2.53 8.32 8.04
N TRP A 167 -2.89 7.57 9.07
CA TRP A 167 -3.46 6.23 8.97
C TRP A 167 -4.80 6.17 8.22
N MET A 168 -5.48 7.30 8.05
CA MET A 168 -6.67 7.43 7.22
C MET A 168 -6.35 7.71 5.74
N GLY A 169 -5.10 7.97 5.41
CA GLY A 169 -4.70 8.36 4.05
C GLY A 169 -5.06 7.32 3.01
N SER A 170 -4.82 6.04 3.30
CA SER A 170 -5.19 4.94 2.39
C SER A 170 -6.71 4.78 2.23
N ILE A 171 -7.51 5.09 3.25
CA ILE A 171 -8.98 5.08 3.16
C ILE A 171 -9.45 6.17 2.19
N ALA A 172 -8.91 7.38 2.34
CA ALA A 172 -9.26 8.50 1.45
C ALA A 172 -8.84 8.22 0.00
N HIS A 173 -7.64 7.67 -0.21
CA HIS A 173 -7.13 7.27 -1.51
C HIS A 173 -7.99 6.15 -2.13
N TRP A 174 -8.32 5.11 -1.36
CA TRP A 174 -9.19 4.02 -1.75
C TRP A 174 -10.57 4.54 -2.21
N ALA A 175 -11.24 5.35 -1.38
CA ALA A 175 -12.58 5.86 -1.69
C ALA A 175 -12.58 6.79 -2.93
N LYS A 176 -11.55 7.62 -3.08
CA LYS A 176 -11.48 8.63 -4.16
C LYS A 176 -11.13 8.04 -5.52
N LEU A 177 -10.25 7.05 -5.58
CA LEU A 177 -9.60 6.66 -6.83
C LEU A 177 -10.00 5.27 -7.34
N HIS A 178 -10.28 4.30 -6.45
CA HIS A 178 -10.34 2.90 -6.88
C HIS A 178 -11.70 2.47 -7.45
N PHE A 179 -12.77 3.22 -7.21
CA PHE A 179 -14.11 2.85 -7.65
C PHE A 179 -14.58 3.57 -8.93
N THR A 180 -13.81 4.52 -9.45
CA THR A 180 -14.20 5.35 -10.58
C THR A 180 -13.60 4.82 -11.88
N TRP A 181 -14.21 3.74 -12.45
CA TRP A 181 -13.73 3.15 -13.72
C TRP A 181 -13.82 4.09 -14.93
N SER A 182 -14.64 5.15 -14.87
CA SER A 182 -14.74 6.14 -15.95
C SER A 182 -13.45 6.95 -16.17
N LYS A 183 -12.54 6.98 -15.18
CA LYS A 183 -11.23 7.65 -15.31
C LYS A 183 -10.19 6.82 -16.07
N PHE A 184 -10.51 5.59 -16.41
CA PHE A 184 -9.64 4.69 -17.16
C PHE A 184 -10.13 4.55 -18.59
N GLU A 185 -9.26 4.14 -19.52
CA GLU A 185 -9.58 4.02 -20.93
C GLU A 185 -9.38 2.61 -21.47
N GLY A 186 -10.04 2.30 -22.57
CA GLY A 186 -9.89 1.05 -23.30
C GLY A 186 -9.97 -0.19 -22.42
N LYS A 187 -9.02 -1.11 -22.58
CA LYS A 187 -8.95 -2.37 -21.83
C LYS A 187 -8.82 -2.15 -20.30
N GLN A 188 -8.15 -1.08 -19.88
CA GLN A 188 -8.00 -0.79 -18.46
C GLN A 188 -9.35 -0.47 -17.80
N ARG A 189 -10.23 0.27 -18.49
CA ARG A 189 -11.58 0.56 -18.00
C ARG A 189 -12.37 -0.72 -17.73
N GLU A 190 -12.34 -1.69 -18.65
CA GLU A 190 -13.05 -2.96 -18.48
C GLU A 190 -12.46 -3.80 -17.34
N GLN A 191 -11.15 -3.84 -17.18
CA GLN A 191 -10.49 -4.51 -16.06
C GLN A 191 -10.89 -3.87 -14.72
N VAL A 192 -10.85 -2.56 -14.62
CA VAL A 192 -11.24 -1.83 -13.41
C VAL A 192 -12.71 -2.03 -13.10
N ARG A 193 -13.59 -1.91 -14.11
CA ARG A 193 -15.03 -2.15 -13.98
C ARG A 193 -15.30 -3.55 -13.43
N PHE A 194 -14.65 -4.58 -13.99
CA PHE A 194 -14.77 -5.95 -13.50
C PHE A 194 -14.38 -6.05 -12.00
N SER A 195 -13.21 -5.50 -11.62
CA SER A 195 -12.76 -5.53 -10.22
C SER A 195 -13.69 -4.79 -9.27
N VAL A 196 -14.21 -3.63 -9.69
CA VAL A 196 -15.17 -2.86 -8.88
C VAL A 196 -16.46 -3.64 -8.69
N LEU A 197 -17.03 -4.19 -9.77
CA LEU A 197 -18.26 -4.98 -9.69
C LEU A 197 -18.06 -6.23 -8.82
N LEU A 198 -16.93 -6.93 -8.96
CA LEU A 198 -16.60 -8.09 -8.13
C LEU A 198 -16.58 -7.74 -6.64
N VAL A 199 -15.92 -6.64 -6.29
CA VAL A 199 -15.79 -6.20 -4.89
C VAL A 199 -17.12 -5.67 -4.34
N VAL A 200 -17.88 -4.90 -5.12
CA VAL A 200 -19.17 -4.35 -4.69
C VAL A 200 -20.21 -5.46 -4.52
N ILE A 201 -20.29 -6.39 -5.47
CA ILE A 201 -21.24 -7.50 -5.39
C ILE A 201 -20.78 -8.51 -4.33
N GLY A 202 -19.54 -9.00 -4.41
CA GLY A 202 -19.03 -10.01 -3.48
C GLY A 202 -18.96 -9.50 -2.04
N GLY A 203 -18.43 -8.30 -1.84
CA GLY A 203 -18.41 -7.62 -0.54
C GLY A 203 -19.83 -7.33 -0.04
N GLY A 204 -20.70 -6.80 -0.93
CA GLY A 204 -22.09 -6.53 -0.60
C GLY A 204 -22.83 -7.79 -0.11
N LEU A 205 -22.70 -8.92 -0.79
CA LEU A 205 -23.30 -10.19 -0.37
C LEU A 205 -22.73 -10.68 0.96
N ALA A 206 -21.38 -10.65 1.13
CA ALA A 206 -20.74 -11.13 2.35
C ALA A 206 -21.15 -10.29 3.58
N TYR A 207 -21.12 -8.96 3.45
CA TYR A 207 -21.46 -8.09 4.58
C TYR A 207 -22.95 -7.99 4.84
N SER A 208 -23.79 -8.16 3.83
CA SER A 208 -25.24 -8.34 4.05
C SER A 208 -25.51 -9.61 4.84
N ALA A 209 -24.83 -10.73 4.55
CA ALA A 209 -24.96 -11.96 5.32
C ALA A 209 -24.51 -11.77 6.78
N VAL A 210 -23.38 -11.07 7.02
CA VAL A 210 -22.93 -10.74 8.39
C VAL A 210 -23.95 -9.85 9.09
N PHE A 211 -24.50 -8.84 8.41
CA PHE A 211 -25.50 -7.94 8.99
C PHE A 211 -26.80 -8.68 9.34
N LEU A 212 -27.30 -9.52 8.44
CA LEU A 212 -28.52 -10.29 8.67
C LEU A 212 -28.38 -11.31 9.81
N THR A 213 -27.16 -11.83 10.03
CA THR A 213 -26.90 -12.84 11.08
C THR A 213 -26.60 -12.19 12.43
N PHE A 214 -25.81 -11.12 12.47
CA PHE A 214 -25.23 -10.55 13.69
C PHE A 214 -25.55 -9.07 13.90
N GLY A 215 -26.34 -8.45 13.00
CA GLY A 215 -26.68 -7.04 13.04
C GLY A 215 -25.49 -6.10 12.85
N ILE A 216 -25.67 -4.83 13.23
CA ILE A 216 -24.64 -3.79 13.13
C ILE A 216 -23.40 -4.10 13.98
N THR A 217 -23.58 -4.76 15.13
CA THR A 217 -22.48 -5.18 16.00
C THR A 217 -21.59 -6.22 15.31
N GLY A 218 -22.18 -7.11 14.50
CA GLY A 218 -21.44 -8.04 13.66
C GLY A 218 -20.60 -7.34 12.60
N LEU A 219 -21.16 -6.35 11.90
CA LEU A 219 -20.39 -5.56 10.93
C LEU A 219 -19.22 -4.82 11.58
N ILE A 220 -19.43 -4.21 12.76
CA ILE A 220 -18.35 -3.55 13.50
C ILE A 220 -17.29 -4.58 13.90
N LYS A 221 -17.72 -5.71 14.49
CA LYS A 221 -16.84 -6.73 15.06
C LYS A 221 -16.01 -7.47 14.01
N PHE A 222 -16.62 -7.94 12.91
CA PHE A 222 -16.01 -8.85 11.95
C PHE A 222 -15.45 -8.13 10.72
N TRP A 223 -15.86 -6.89 10.47
CA TRP A 223 -15.39 -6.15 9.30
C TRP A 223 -14.74 -4.82 9.66
N LEU A 224 -15.51 -3.85 10.20
CA LEU A 224 -15.03 -2.47 10.33
C LEU A 224 -13.74 -2.37 11.13
N MET A 225 -13.67 -3.00 12.31
CA MET A 225 -12.50 -2.87 13.18
C MET A 225 -11.24 -3.53 12.59
N PRO A 226 -11.27 -4.78 12.07
CA PRO A 226 -10.11 -5.35 11.38
C PRO A 226 -9.74 -4.58 10.12
N TRP A 227 -10.71 -4.05 9.38
CA TRP A 227 -10.50 -3.25 8.19
C TRP A 227 -9.81 -1.91 8.49
N LEU A 228 -10.13 -1.27 9.61
CA LEU A 228 -9.42 -0.06 10.07
C LEU A 228 -7.96 -0.37 10.44
N VAL A 229 -7.70 -1.51 11.08
CA VAL A 229 -6.31 -1.95 11.37
C VAL A 229 -5.54 -2.25 10.08
N TYR A 230 -6.19 -2.91 9.11
CA TYR A 230 -5.60 -3.09 7.78
C TYR A 230 -5.21 -1.76 7.14
N HIS A 231 -6.11 -0.77 7.14
CA HIS A 231 -5.83 0.55 6.56
C HIS A 231 -4.79 1.35 7.35
N PHE A 232 -4.69 1.16 8.66
CA PHE A 232 -3.58 1.70 9.46
C PHE A 232 -2.23 1.21 8.91
N TRP A 233 -2.07 -0.10 8.70
CA TRP A 233 -0.85 -0.66 8.13
C TRP A 233 -0.60 -0.20 6.71
N MET A 234 -1.64 -0.20 5.88
CA MET A 234 -1.55 0.26 4.49
C MET A 234 -1.06 1.70 4.38
N SER A 235 -1.63 2.61 5.17
CA SER A 235 -1.21 4.01 5.22
C SER A 235 0.22 4.15 5.75
N THR A 236 0.55 3.41 6.81
CA THR A 236 1.87 3.48 7.46
C THR A 236 2.98 3.03 6.50
N PHE A 237 2.81 1.87 5.86
CA PHE A 237 3.83 1.37 4.93
C PHE A 237 4.00 2.29 3.72
N THR A 238 2.91 2.68 3.08
CA THR A 238 2.99 3.55 1.89
C THR A 238 3.54 4.93 2.21
N MET A 239 3.23 5.49 3.38
CA MET A 239 3.78 6.77 3.81
C MET A 239 5.28 6.66 4.09
N PHE A 240 5.72 5.69 4.89
CA PHE A 240 7.11 5.60 5.31
C PHE A 240 8.06 5.25 4.16
N HIS A 241 7.60 4.48 3.17
CA HIS A 241 8.44 4.11 2.06
C HIS A 241 8.79 5.29 1.14
N HIS A 242 7.96 6.33 1.04
CA HIS A 242 8.08 7.35 0.01
C HIS A 242 8.06 8.81 0.49
N THR A 243 7.84 9.07 1.78
CA THR A 243 7.64 10.43 2.29
C THR A 243 8.50 10.79 3.50
N MET A 244 9.71 10.26 3.53
CA MET A 244 10.70 10.68 4.53
C MET A 244 11.22 12.09 4.22
N PRO A 245 11.64 12.89 5.22
CA PRO A 245 12.14 14.25 5.00
C PRO A 245 13.31 14.34 4.03
N GLU A 246 14.11 13.28 3.92
CA GLU A 246 15.28 13.19 3.06
C GLU A 246 14.93 12.85 1.60
N ILE A 247 13.69 12.46 1.33
CA ILE A 247 13.21 12.10 -0.01
C ILE A 247 12.43 13.26 -0.61
N PRO A 248 13.02 14.05 -1.50
CA PRO A 248 12.34 15.18 -2.10
C PRO A 248 11.38 14.75 -3.20
N PHE A 249 10.21 15.41 -3.25
CA PHE A 249 9.41 15.43 -4.46
C PHE A 249 10.00 16.43 -5.45
N LYS A 250 10.11 16.02 -6.72
CA LYS A 250 10.75 16.79 -7.78
C LYS A 250 9.74 17.25 -8.84
N LEU A 251 9.94 18.47 -9.34
CA LEU A 251 9.22 18.96 -10.51
C LEU A 251 9.66 18.22 -11.77
N GLU A 252 8.87 18.34 -12.85
CA GLU A 252 9.12 17.69 -14.16
C GLU A 252 10.55 17.87 -14.66
N GLU A 253 11.08 19.09 -14.56
CA GLU A 253 12.39 19.48 -15.12
C GLU A 253 13.58 18.85 -14.36
N GLU A 254 13.37 18.52 -13.07
CA GLU A 254 14.40 17.93 -12.20
C GLU A 254 14.21 16.44 -11.98
N TRP A 255 13.08 15.89 -12.39
CA TRP A 255 12.73 14.52 -12.11
C TRP A 255 13.37 13.54 -13.09
N ASN A 256 13.88 12.43 -12.58
CA ASN A 256 14.42 11.33 -13.37
C ASN A 256 13.96 10.01 -12.77
N GLU A 257 13.38 9.12 -13.59
CA GLU A 257 12.82 7.84 -13.17
C GLU A 257 13.84 6.96 -12.45
N ALA A 258 15.04 6.83 -12.98
CA ALA A 258 16.09 5.99 -12.40
C ALA A 258 16.54 6.50 -11.02
N ARG A 259 16.71 7.82 -10.89
CA ARG A 259 17.06 8.44 -9.60
C ARG A 259 15.92 8.28 -8.59
N ALA A 260 14.68 8.50 -9.01
CA ALA A 260 13.52 8.31 -8.14
C ALA A 260 13.43 6.88 -7.60
N GLN A 261 13.66 5.87 -8.44
CA GLN A 261 13.65 4.47 -8.02
C GLN A 261 14.80 4.12 -7.06
N LEU A 262 15.98 4.72 -7.21
CA LEU A 262 17.15 4.42 -6.38
C LEU A 262 17.18 5.21 -5.07
N SER A 263 16.62 6.42 -5.04
CA SER A 263 16.70 7.32 -3.88
C SER A 263 15.35 7.82 -3.38
N GLY A 264 14.25 7.49 -4.05
CA GLY A 264 12.89 7.87 -3.68
C GLY A 264 12.19 6.84 -2.77
N THR A 265 12.89 5.82 -2.29
CA THR A 265 12.33 4.79 -1.42
C THR A 265 13.25 4.50 -0.24
N VAL A 266 12.67 4.11 0.88
CA VAL A 266 13.39 3.72 2.10
C VAL A 266 13.23 2.23 2.33
N ASN A 267 14.35 1.54 2.61
CA ASN A 267 14.30 0.17 3.11
C ASN A 267 14.01 0.17 4.61
N CYS A 268 12.75 0.02 4.97
CA CYS A 268 12.31 -0.05 6.36
C CYS A 268 12.57 -1.45 6.92
N LYS A 269 13.25 -1.52 8.06
CA LYS A 269 13.36 -2.76 8.84
C LYS A 269 12.20 -2.82 9.83
N TYR A 270 11.33 -3.77 9.64
CA TYR A 270 10.20 -4.01 10.54
C TYR A 270 10.52 -5.12 11.56
N PRO A 271 9.77 -5.21 12.67
CA PRO A 271 9.83 -6.37 13.55
C PRO A 271 9.53 -7.66 12.76
N TRP A 272 10.18 -8.77 13.15
CA TRP A 272 10.10 -10.05 12.43
C TRP A 272 8.64 -10.53 12.15
N TRP A 273 7.72 -10.26 13.05
CA TRP A 273 6.30 -10.63 12.92
C TRP A 273 5.54 -9.78 11.87
N VAL A 274 6.04 -8.59 11.54
CA VAL A 274 5.54 -7.77 10.42
C VAL A 274 6.17 -8.22 9.11
N GLU A 275 7.49 -8.48 9.10
CA GLU A 275 8.20 -8.96 7.92
C GLU A 275 7.79 -10.39 7.50
N PHE A 276 7.22 -11.14 8.45
CA PHE A 276 6.75 -12.51 8.18
C PHE A 276 5.49 -12.54 7.31
N LEU A 277 4.59 -11.59 7.49
CA LEU A 277 3.36 -11.47 6.72
C LEU A 277 3.62 -10.82 5.36
#